data_4073a8234b9839aca5765b7b34eba4c2
#
_entry.id   4073a8234b9839aca5765b7b34eba4c2
#
_cell.length_a   1.000
_cell.length_b   1.000
_cell.length_c   1.000
_cell.angle_alpha   90.00
_cell.angle_beta   90.00
_cell.angle_gamma   90.00
#
_symmetry.space_group_name_H-M   'P 1'
#
loop_
_entity.id
_entity.type
_entity.pdbx_description
1 polymer ?
#
loop_
_entity_poly.entity_id
_entity_poly.type
_entity_poly.pdbx_seq_one_letter_code
_entity_poly.pdbx_strand_id
1 'polypeptide(L)'
;MLFRSIENNNFVIVDFWAPWCEPCLAFTPTFEAAAAKNTDIVFGMVNTETDPEIGEYFEVNQIPGILVIREQAGIHAQVGEIGAPAFDAIIEWAREYDMTTVHEFYKNEEVQKAVKN
;
A
#
# COMPACT_ATOMS: atom_id res chain seq x y z
N MET A 1 6.91 -12.50 -4.93
CA MET A 1 5.50 -12.25 -5.25
C MET A 1 4.88 -11.29 -4.25
N LEU A 2 4.12 -10.34 -4.72
CA LEU A 2 3.56 -9.28 -3.87
C LEU A 2 2.66 -9.81 -2.77
N PHE A 3 1.73 -10.72 -3.11
CA PHE A 3 0.82 -11.28 -2.11
C PHE A 3 1.55 -11.99 -0.99
N ARG A 4 2.63 -12.69 -1.32
CA ARG A 4 3.45 -13.34 -0.30
C ARG A 4 4.17 -12.32 0.58
N SER A 5 4.62 -11.21 -0.01
CA SER A 5 5.24 -10.13 0.76
C SER A 5 4.24 -9.51 1.74
N ILE A 6 2.99 -9.32 1.32
CA ILE A 6 1.94 -8.79 2.19
C ILE A 6 1.64 -9.77 3.33
N GLU A 7 1.53 -11.07 3.03
CA GLU A 7 1.24 -12.09 4.04
C GLU A 7 2.34 -12.23 5.08
N ASN A 8 3.60 -12.05 4.67
CA ASN A 8 4.75 -12.32 5.52
C ASN A 8 5.30 -11.08 6.23
N ASN A 9 4.76 -9.88 5.94
CA ASN A 9 5.27 -8.65 6.49
C ASN A 9 4.14 -7.81 7.05
N ASN A 10 4.39 -7.20 8.21
CA ASN A 10 3.38 -6.40 8.91
C ASN A 10 3.26 -4.97 8.40
N PHE A 11 4.18 -4.53 7.55
CA PHE A 11 4.16 -3.16 7.04
C PHE A 11 4.67 -3.15 5.60
N VAL A 12 3.78 -2.91 4.65
CA VAL A 12 4.11 -2.92 3.22
C VAL A 12 3.53 -1.67 2.57
N ILE A 13 4.32 -1.03 1.72
CA ILE A 13 3.86 0.10 0.90
C ILE A 13 4.07 -0.27 -0.56
N VAL A 14 3.02 -0.15 -1.35
CA VAL A 14 3.01 -0.55 -2.76
C VAL A 14 2.83 0.68 -3.64
N ASP A 15 3.68 0.80 -4.67
CA ASP A 15 3.60 1.82 -5.70
C ASP A 15 3.06 1.17 -6.98
N PHE A 16 1.88 1.60 -7.43
CA PHE A 16 1.29 1.15 -8.69
C PHE A 16 1.68 2.13 -9.79
N TRP A 17 2.30 1.63 -10.84
CA TRP A 17 2.88 2.44 -11.89
C TRP A 17 2.76 1.78 -13.25
N ALA A 18 3.14 2.50 -14.31
CA ALA A 18 3.28 1.97 -15.65
C ALA A 18 4.42 2.68 -16.37
N PRO A 19 5.09 2.00 -17.33
CA PRO A 19 6.25 2.59 -18.02
C PRO A 19 5.94 3.85 -18.83
N TRP A 20 4.70 4.02 -19.28
CA TRP A 20 4.26 5.19 -20.06
C TRP A 20 3.78 6.35 -19.18
N CYS A 21 3.72 6.17 -17.89
CA CYS A 21 3.18 7.15 -16.95
C CYS A 21 4.30 8.06 -16.45
N GLU A 22 4.39 9.27 -16.99
CA GLU A 22 5.43 10.21 -16.59
C GLU A 22 5.38 10.60 -15.11
N PRO A 23 4.21 10.91 -14.52
CA PRO A 23 4.16 11.19 -13.07
C PRO A 23 4.62 10.00 -12.23
N CYS A 24 4.35 8.76 -12.68
CA CYS A 24 4.84 7.57 -12.00
C CYS A 24 6.37 7.52 -11.99
N LEU A 25 6.97 7.78 -13.14
CA LEU A 25 8.43 7.77 -13.27
C LEU A 25 9.07 8.89 -12.46
N ALA A 26 8.41 10.05 -12.39
CA ALA A 26 8.88 11.16 -11.56
C ALA A 26 8.83 10.84 -10.07
N PHE A 27 7.89 10.01 -9.64
CA PHE A 27 7.75 9.61 -8.24
C PHE A 27 8.77 8.54 -7.83
N THR A 28 9.28 7.75 -8.77
CA THR A 28 10.17 6.62 -8.47
C THR A 28 11.35 6.99 -7.59
N PRO A 29 12.11 8.09 -7.84
CA PRO A 29 13.23 8.44 -6.95
C PRO A 29 12.78 8.75 -5.53
N THR A 30 11.62 9.37 -5.36
CA THR A 30 11.04 9.65 -4.03
C THR A 30 10.73 8.35 -3.31
N PHE A 31 10.12 7.40 -4.01
CA PHE A 31 9.77 6.09 -3.47
C PHE A 31 11.02 5.32 -3.05
N GLU A 32 12.02 5.28 -3.91
CA GLU A 32 13.27 4.57 -3.63
C GLU A 32 14.04 5.19 -2.46
N ALA A 33 14.06 6.52 -2.37
CA ALA A 33 14.71 7.22 -1.25
C ALA A 33 14.03 6.89 0.07
N ALA A 34 12.69 6.83 0.08
CA ALA A 34 11.94 6.46 1.27
C ALA A 34 12.23 5.01 1.67
N ALA A 35 12.32 4.11 0.69
CA ALA A 35 12.66 2.70 0.95
C ALA A 35 14.04 2.58 1.61
N ALA A 36 15.00 3.37 1.16
CA ALA A 36 16.35 3.35 1.73
C ALA A 36 16.38 3.83 3.18
N LYS A 37 15.49 4.76 3.55
CA LYS A 37 15.43 5.31 4.90
C LYS A 37 14.60 4.47 5.86
N ASN A 38 13.67 3.67 5.36
CA ASN A 38 12.71 2.93 6.18
C ASN A 38 12.86 1.43 5.95
N THR A 39 13.97 0.88 6.42
CA THR A 39 14.34 -0.52 6.16
C THR A 39 13.44 -1.54 6.87
N ASP A 40 12.64 -1.10 7.82
CA ASP A 40 11.66 -1.94 8.51
C ASP A 40 10.35 -2.11 7.71
N ILE A 41 10.19 -1.35 6.63
CA ILE A 41 9.01 -1.41 5.78
C ILE A 41 9.40 -2.09 4.47
N VAL A 42 8.51 -2.94 3.95
CA VAL A 42 8.68 -3.53 2.62
C VAL A 42 8.07 -2.59 1.58
N PHE A 43 8.88 -2.13 0.65
CA PHE A 43 8.43 -1.27 -0.45
C PHE A 43 8.38 -2.10 -1.73
N GLY A 44 7.22 -2.19 -2.35
CA GLY A 44 7.03 -2.95 -3.57
C GLY A 44 6.49 -2.08 -4.70
N MET A 45 6.88 -2.40 -5.92
CA MET A 45 6.38 -1.71 -7.11
C MET A 45 5.61 -2.70 -7.97
N VAL A 46 4.43 -2.28 -8.44
CA VAL A 46 3.59 -3.10 -9.31
C VAL A 46 3.41 -2.36 -10.64
N ASN A 47 3.90 -2.99 -11.71
CA ASN A 47 3.66 -2.51 -13.07
C ASN A 47 2.27 -2.98 -13.49
N THR A 48 1.33 -2.04 -13.61
CA THR A 48 -0.06 -2.36 -13.89
C THR A 48 -0.28 -2.91 -15.30
N GLU A 49 0.67 -2.75 -16.20
CA GLU A 49 0.59 -3.35 -17.54
C GLU A 49 0.96 -4.81 -17.54
N THR A 50 2.00 -5.19 -16.80
CA THR A 50 2.46 -6.58 -16.75
C THR A 50 1.72 -7.43 -15.75
N ASP A 51 1.19 -6.78 -14.69
CA ASP A 51 0.46 -7.45 -13.60
C ASP A 51 -0.90 -6.79 -13.37
N PRO A 52 -1.79 -6.78 -14.40
CA PRO A 52 -3.07 -6.07 -14.27
C PRO A 52 -4.00 -6.68 -13.21
N GLU A 53 -3.87 -7.97 -12.93
CA GLU A 53 -4.71 -8.63 -11.93
C GLU A 53 -4.48 -8.07 -10.53
N ILE A 54 -3.24 -7.69 -10.20
CA ILE A 54 -2.93 -7.13 -8.89
C ILE A 54 -3.58 -5.77 -8.73
N GLY A 55 -3.52 -4.92 -9.77
CA GLY A 55 -4.20 -3.64 -9.76
C GLY A 55 -5.71 -3.77 -9.63
N GLU A 56 -6.31 -4.73 -10.32
CA GLU A 56 -7.74 -5.00 -10.23
C GLU A 56 -8.13 -5.49 -8.84
N TYR A 57 -7.33 -6.38 -8.26
CA TYR A 57 -7.59 -6.90 -6.92
C TYR A 57 -7.68 -5.77 -5.89
N PHE A 58 -6.80 -4.78 -5.98
CA PHE A 58 -6.79 -3.64 -5.05
C PHE A 58 -7.63 -2.47 -5.54
N GLU A 59 -8.39 -2.64 -6.61
CA GLU A 59 -9.27 -1.61 -7.19
C GLU A 59 -8.51 -0.33 -7.58
N VAL A 60 -7.32 -0.49 -8.15
CA VAL A 60 -6.51 0.64 -8.58
C VAL A 60 -7.02 1.14 -9.92
N ASN A 61 -7.60 2.34 -9.93
CA ASN A 61 -8.18 2.96 -11.12
C ASN A 61 -7.31 4.06 -11.71
N GLN A 62 -6.38 4.57 -10.94
CA GLN A 62 -5.52 5.69 -11.35
C GLN A 62 -4.09 5.45 -10.88
N ILE A 63 -3.13 5.86 -11.70
CA ILE A 63 -1.71 5.80 -11.39
C ILE A 63 -1.08 7.19 -11.54
N PRO A 64 -0.02 7.51 -10.77
CA PRO A 64 0.58 6.69 -9.72
C PRO A 64 -0.39 6.50 -8.56
N GLY A 65 -0.32 5.33 -7.94
CA GLY A 65 -1.13 5.00 -6.77
C GLY A 65 -0.26 4.37 -5.70
N ILE A 66 -0.51 4.74 -4.45
CA ILE A 66 0.20 4.18 -3.31
C ILE A 66 -0.81 3.50 -2.41
N LEU A 67 -0.50 2.28 -1.99
CA LEU A 67 -1.31 1.55 -1.03
C LEU A 67 -0.46 1.25 0.19
N VAL A 68 -0.93 1.64 1.36
CA VAL A 68 -0.25 1.38 2.63
C VAL A 68 -0.96 0.26 3.36
N ILE A 69 -0.23 -0.79 3.70
CA ILE A 69 -0.76 -2.00 4.32
C ILE A 69 -0.05 -2.24 5.65
N ARG A 70 -0.83 -2.38 6.71
CA ARG A 70 -0.33 -2.73 8.03
C ARG A 70 -1.06 -3.98 8.52
N GLU A 71 -0.28 -4.99 8.93
CA GLU A 71 -0.81 -6.25 9.46
C GLU A 71 -1.88 -6.85 8.54
N GLN A 72 -1.57 -6.89 7.24
CA GLN A 72 -2.41 -7.42 6.16
C GLN A 72 -3.68 -6.62 5.88
N ALA A 73 -3.81 -5.41 6.45
CA ALA A 73 -4.95 -4.54 6.21
C ALA A 73 -4.51 -3.26 5.50
N GLY A 74 -5.21 -2.89 4.42
CA GLY A 74 -4.99 -1.60 3.76
C GLY A 74 -5.53 -0.48 4.62
N ILE A 75 -4.66 0.45 5.04
CA ILE A 75 -5.05 1.55 5.92
C ILE A 75 -5.07 2.90 5.22
N HIS A 76 -4.47 3.01 4.04
CA HIS A 76 -4.46 4.26 3.30
C HIS A 76 -4.18 4.00 1.82
N ALA A 77 -4.83 4.76 0.97
CA ALA A 77 -4.56 4.78 -0.47
C ALA A 77 -4.43 6.23 -0.92
N GLN A 78 -3.42 6.50 -1.72
CA GLN A 78 -3.13 7.84 -2.23
C GLN A 78 -3.00 7.76 -3.73
N VAL A 79 -3.68 8.65 -4.46
CA VAL A 79 -3.65 8.73 -5.92
C VAL A 79 -2.94 10.00 -6.35
N GLY A 80 -2.15 9.89 -7.41
CA GLY A 80 -1.45 11.04 -7.99
C GLY A 80 -0.04 11.20 -7.45
N GLU A 81 0.74 12.03 -8.15
CA GLU A 81 2.11 12.32 -7.75
C GLU A 81 2.14 13.17 -6.48
N ILE A 82 2.97 12.78 -5.52
CA ILE A 82 3.20 13.54 -4.31
C ILE A 82 4.70 13.77 -4.12
N GLY A 83 5.05 14.85 -3.43
CA GLY A 83 6.45 15.14 -3.13
C GLY A 83 6.97 14.36 -1.93
N ALA A 84 8.28 14.39 -1.75
CA ALA A 84 8.94 13.67 -0.66
C ALA A 84 8.41 14.04 0.73
N PRO A 85 8.19 15.34 1.07
CA PRO A 85 7.64 15.67 2.39
C PRO A 85 6.27 15.07 2.65
N ALA A 86 5.39 15.07 1.64
CA ALA A 86 4.05 14.49 1.78
C ALA A 86 4.12 12.97 1.95
N PHE A 87 5.00 12.31 1.20
CA PHE A 87 5.17 10.87 1.32
C PHE A 87 5.75 10.49 2.67
N ASP A 88 6.77 11.22 3.14
CA ASP A 88 7.34 11.00 4.46
C ASP A 88 6.28 11.17 5.57
N ALA A 89 5.40 12.15 5.42
CA ALA A 89 4.30 12.37 6.37
C ALA A 89 3.32 11.18 6.39
N ILE A 90 3.01 10.62 5.23
CA ILE A 90 2.14 9.43 5.14
C ILE A 90 2.80 8.25 5.84
N ILE A 91 4.10 8.04 5.64
CA ILE A 91 4.84 6.95 6.27
C ILE A 91 4.83 7.09 7.80
N GLU A 92 5.08 8.28 8.32
CA GLU A 92 5.07 8.51 9.76
C GLU A 92 3.67 8.34 10.33
N TRP A 93 2.64 8.84 9.64
CA TRP A 93 1.25 8.62 10.04
C TRP A 93 0.92 7.13 10.10
N ALA A 94 1.34 6.37 9.09
CA ALA A 94 1.07 4.94 9.02
C ALA A 94 1.81 4.17 10.10
N ARG A 95 3.04 4.60 10.42
CA ARG A 95 3.85 3.98 11.46
C ARG A 95 3.21 4.13 12.84
N GLU A 96 2.57 5.27 13.09
CA GLU A 96 1.92 5.57 14.36
C GLU A 96 0.45 5.18 14.41
N TYR A 97 -0.09 4.67 13.31
CA TYR A 97 -1.50 4.32 13.21
C TYR A 97 -1.88 3.25 14.23
N ASP A 98 -2.98 3.51 14.95
CA ASP A 98 -3.49 2.56 15.95
C ASP A 98 -4.25 1.43 15.26
N MET A 99 -3.65 0.25 15.23
CA MET A 99 -4.22 -0.93 14.56
C MET A 99 -5.30 -1.62 15.40
N THR A 100 -5.49 -1.22 16.65
CA THR A 100 -6.50 -1.83 17.53
C THR A 100 -7.89 -1.76 16.92
N THR A 101 -8.28 -0.58 16.42
CA THR A 101 -9.59 -0.37 15.79
C THR A 101 -9.76 -1.25 14.54
N VAL A 102 -8.71 -1.40 13.75
CA VAL A 102 -8.73 -2.23 12.56
C VAL A 102 -8.94 -3.69 12.93
N HIS A 103 -8.23 -4.18 13.95
CA HIS A 103 -8.39 -5.56 14.43
C HIS A 103 -9.80 -5.81 14.93
N GLU A 104 -10.38 -4.88 15.68
CA GLU A 104 -11.74 -5.01 16.17
C GLU A 104 -12.75 -5.06 15.02
N PHE A 105 -12.54 -4.23 14.00
CA PHE A 105 -13.41 -4.22 12.82
C PHE A 105 -13.43 -5.58 12.13
N TYR A 106 -12.27 -6.15 11.85
CA TYR A 106 -12.19 -7.46 11.20
C TYR A 106 -12.72 -8.58 12.07
N LYS A 107 -12.48 -8.52 13.37
CA LYS A 107 -13.00 -9.51 14.31
C LYS A 107 -14.54 -9.50 14.32
N ASN A 108 -15.14 -8.31 14.34
CA ASN A 108 -16.59 -8.17 14.31
C ASN A 108 -17.17 -8.67 12.98
N GLU A 109 -16.49 -8.41 11.87
CA GLU A 109 -16.90 -8.87 10.56
C GLU A 109 -16.91 -10.40 10.48
N GLU A 110 -15.87 -11.05 11.03
CA GLU A 110 -15.79 -12.51 11.08
C GLU A 110 -16.92 -13.10 11.92
N VAL A 111 -17.24 -12.49 13.06
CA VAL A 111 -18.33 -12.93 13.91
C VAL A 111 -19.65 -12.81 13.17
N GLN A 112 -19.87 -11.71 12.45
CA GLN A 112 -21.10 -11.51 11.67
C GLN A 112 -21.23 -12.54 10.55
N LYS A 113 -20.14 -12.89 9.88
CA LYS A 113 -20.15 -13.93 8.86
C LYS A 113 -20.49 -15.29 9.44
N ALA A 114 -19.95 -15.60 10.61
CA ALA A 114 -20.25 -16.86 11.30
C ALA A 114 -21.73 -16.95 11.69
N VAL A 115 -22.32 -15.85 12.12
CA VAL A 115 -23.74 -15.80 12.49
C VAL A 115 -24.66 -15.97 11.28
N LYS A 116 -24.28 -15.43 10.13
CA LYS A 116 -25.08 -15.52 8.90
C LYS A 116 -25.09 -16.91 8.28
N ASN A 117 -24.10 -17.71 8.59
CA ASN A 117 -24.00 -19.06 8.09
C ASN A 117 -24.54 -20.07 9.08
#